data_83c569b9dd42eff2badae1b410dfb11a
#
_entry.id   83c569b9dd42eff2badae1b410dfb11a
#
_cell.length_a   1.000
_cell.length_b   1.000
_cell.length_c   1.000
_cell.angle_alpha   90.00
_cell.angle_beta   90.00
_cell.angle_gamma   90.00
#
_symmetry.space_group_name_H-M   'P 1'
#
loop_
_entity.id
_entity.type
_entity.pdbx_description
1 polymer ?
#
loop_
_entity_poly.entity_id
_entity_poly.type
_entity_poly.pdbx_seq_one_letter_code
_entity_poly.pdbx_strand_id
1 'polypeptide(L)'
;MRTMVSNYYDLMTFGLGGASFQQFVDRFQEKYNVLQADGFAWDPEIQLDYTYEQLIASLNIATLPVYMDEASQGLDKGFGEFKIGSNKIPTQKHRYPISAKMLRERMIMVQRFGDAALNTATQSALMEMLFTSTDNLLQGNRNAITHQRMRVASTGQFTIGLDNNPRGISGLTFDFGIPAANKESLSGESRWWKTNEHTTANEGTTSDPLLYLKNKVKAMRKKGFPAGHFEIASDLLDDLLTHTKVLKRIGLALYPSAAGATNPDLVASQYAQNMTDEGKLDAIRRIIGASIIPRDSIAAVDKFDEESKSLKVETIESFNPLNVAFVPDGQIGTIKSVQPMVFSDDPTQRIAWFDDGRTLLRQMFNAETKSMYVESEMAILCVPSMPQYMCVYTVTA
;
A
#
# COMPACT_ATOMS: atom_id res chain seq x y z
N MET A 1 15.36 -51.97 -0.94
CA MET A 1 16.02 -51.24 -2.02
C MET A 1 15.87 -49.76 -1.72
N ARG A 2 16.93 -49.09 -1.26
CA ARG A 2 16.88 -47.63 -1.02
C ARG A 2 17.01 -46.94 -2.37
N THR A 3 15.93 -46.43 -2.88
CA THR A 3 15.98 -45.51 -4.02
C THR A 3 16.71 -44.26 -3.58
N MET A 4 17.99 -44.13 -3.95
CA MET A 4 18.66 -42.83 -3.83
C MET A 4 17.89 -41.85 -4.67
N VAL A 5 17.37 -40.79 -4.06
CA VAL A 5 16.82 -39.64 -4.76
C VAL A 5 17.98 -39.00 -5.52
N SER A 6 18.12 -39.33 -6.79
CA SER A 6 19.26 -38.97 -7.62
C SER A 6 19.13 -37.62 -8.31
N ASN A 7 17.95 -36.99 -8.21
CA ASN A 7 17.56 -35.88 -9.06
C ASN A 7 16.70 -34.88 -8.24
N TYR A 8 16.91 -33.59 -8.40
CA TYR A 8 16.13 -32.52 -7.78
C TYR A 8 14.64 -32.63 -8.08
N TYR A 9 14.30 -33.12 -9.25
CA TYR A 9 12.90 -33.33 -9.66
C TYR A 9 12.21 -34.38 -8.79
N ASP A 10 12.90 -35.48 -8.49
CA ASP A 10 12.39 -36.54 -7.60
C ASP A 10 12.28 -36.03 -6.16
N LEU A 11 13.23 -35.21 -5.72
CA LEU A 11 13.20 -34.57 -4.41
C LEU A 11 11.99 -33.64 -4.25
N MET A 12 11.66 -32.88 -5.29
CA MET A 12 10.51 -31.96 -5.27
C MET A 12 9.18 -32.75 -5.25
N THR A 13 9.07 -33.80 -6.05
CA THR A 13 7.87 -34.66 -6.10
C THR A 13 7.66 -35.39 -4.77
N PHE A 14 8.76 -35.84 -4.16
CA PHE A 14 8.74 -36.57 -2.89
C PHE A 14 8.49 -35.62 -1.69
N GLY A 15 9.08 -34.41 -1.74
CA GLY A 15 8.92 -33.40 -0.69
C GLY A 15 7.50 -32.89 -0.52
N LEU A 16 6.72 -32.83 -1.61
CA LEU A 16 5.31 -32.42 -1.58
C LEU A 16 4.36 -33.56 -1.15
N GLY A 17 4.89 -34.77 -0.81
CA GLY A 17 4.06 -35.88 -0.37
C GLY A 17 3.02 -36.34 -1.38
N GLY A 18 3.29 -36.18 -2.68
CA GLY A 18 2.36 -36.48 -3.77
C GLY A 18 1.34 -35.38 -4.07
N ALA A 19 1.32 -34.29 -3.30
CA ALA A 19 0.47 -33.13 -3.61
C ALA A 19 1.02 -32.36 -4.82
N SER A 20 0.12 -31.81 -5.63
CA SER A 20 0.52 -30.94 -6.73
C SER A 20 1.09 -29.61 -6.20
N PHE A 21 1.91 -28.94 -7.00
CA PHE A 21 2.42 -27.62 -6.63
C PHE A 21 1.27 -26.61 -6.42
N GLN A 22 0.18 -26.74 -7.17
CA GLN A 22 -1.03 -25.95 -6.97
C GLN A 22 -1.63 -26.17 -5.57
N GLN A 23 -1.82 -27.43 -5.16
CA GLN A 23 -2.36 -27.74 -3.82
C GLN A 23 -1.47 -27.24 -2.68
N PHE A 24 -0.17 -27.15 -2.91
CA PHE A 24 0.77 -26.54 -1.97
C PHE A 24 0.54 -25.04 -1.87
N VAL A 25 0.38 -24.35 -3.01
CA VAL A 25 0.15 -22.90 -3.07
C VAL A 25 -1.23 -22.52 -2.51
N ASP A 26 -2.26 -23.34 -2.72
CA ASP A 26 -3.60 -23.08 -2.22
C ASP A 26 -3.67 -22.95 -0.69
N ARG A 27 -2.72 -23.56 0.04
CA ARG A 27 -2.62 -23.41 1.50
C ARG A 27 -2.28 -22.00 1.97
N PHE A 28 -1.73 -21.17 1.09
CA PHE A 28 -1.42 -19.79 1.39
C PHE A 28 -2.59 -18.85 1.10
N GLN A 29 -3.62 -19.29 0.38
CA GLN A 29 -4.74 -18.44 -0.06
C GLN A 29 -5.43 -17.75 1.12
N GLU A 30 -5.70 -18.49 2.21
CA GLU A 30 -6.35 -17.93 3.39
C GLU A 30 -5.48 -16.89 4.11
N LYS A 31 -4.17 -17.15 4.18
CA LYS A 31 -3.21 -16.27 4.87
C LYS A 31 -3.11 -14.89 4.21
N TYR A 32 -3.24 -14.82 2.88
CA TYR A 32 -3.00 -13.62 2.11
C TYR A 32 -4.26 -12.95 1.54
N ASN A 33 -5.44 -13.36 1.94
CA ASN A 33 -6.71 -12.84 1.44
C ASN A 33 -7.15 -11.50 2.08
N VAL A 34 -6.23 -10.71 2.64
CA VAL A 34 -6.53 -9.55 3.51
C VAL A 34 -6.66 -8.21 2.75
N LEU A 35 -6.54 -8.18 1.43
CA LEU A 35 -6.48 -6.92 0.66
C LEU A 35 -7.75 -6.08 0.63
N GLN A 36 -8.91 -6.66 0.91
CA GLN A 36 -10.18 -5.95 0.87
C GLN A 36 -10.34 -4.87 1.96
N ALA A 37 -9.51 -4.92 3.02
CA ALA A 37 -9.61 -4.01 4.16
C ALA A 37 -9.14 -2.57 3.87
N ASP A 38 -8.33 -2.36 2.83
CA ASP A 38 -7.69 -1.07 2.53
C ASP A 38 -8.40 -0.23 1.46
N GLY A 39 -9.65 -0.54 1.15
CA GLY A 39 -10.47 0.21 0.20
C GLY A 39 -10.15 -0.04 -1.28
N PHE A 40 -9.20 -0.92 -1.61
CA PHE A 40 -8.97 -1.42 -2.96
C PHE A 40 -9.40 -2.88 -3.06
N ALA A 41 -10.21 -3.19 -4.05
CA ALA A 41 -10.64 -4.55 -4.36
C ALA A 41 -10.02 -5.00 -5.69
N TRP A 42 -9.86 -6.32 -5.86
CA TRP A 42 -9.50 -6.85 -7.15
C TRP A 42 -10.56 -6.50 -8.19
N ASP A 43 -10.12 -6.09 -9.38
CA ASP A 43 -11.00 -6.04 -10.53
C ASP A 43 -11.51 -7.47 -10.82
N PRO A 44 -12.84 -7.67 -10.96
CA PRO A 44 -13.39 -8.98 -11.30
C PRO A 44 -12.85 -9.48 -12.65
N GLU A 45 -12.53 -8.58 -13.57
CA GLU A 45 -12.00 -8.91 -14.88
C GLU A 45 -10.47 -8.92 -14.86
N ILE A 46 -9.89 -10.04 -15.30
CA ILE A 46 -8.46 -10.16 -15.55
C ILE A 46 -8.20 -9.76 -16.99
N GLN A 47 -7.35 -8.79 -17.19
CA GLN A 47 -7.01 -8.29 -18.53
C GLN A 47 -6.00 -9.20 -19.22
N LEU A 48 -6.05 -9.26 -20.55
CA LEU A 48 -5.00 -9.88 -21.37
C LEU A 48 -4.04 -8.84 -21.93
N ASP A 49 -4.49 -7.58 -22.03
CA ASP A 49 -3.66 -6.45 -22.48
C ASP A 49 -3.06 -5.72 -21.28
N TYR A 50 -1.82 -5.28 -21.45
CA TYR A 50 -1.11 -4.45 -20.46
C TYR A 50 -1.58 -3.00 -20.43
N THR A 51 -2.35 -2.55 -21.42
CA THR A 51 -2.93 -1.21 -21.42
C THR A 51 -4.21 -1.18 -20.60
N TYR A 52 -4.37 -0.15 -19.77
CA TYR A 52 -5.63 0.12 -19.11
C TYR A 52 -6.11 1.53 -19.46
N GLU A 53 -7.42 1.65 -19.59
CA GLU A 53 -8.07 2.93 -19.77
C GLU A 53 -8.83 3.30 -18.51
N GLN A 54 -8.59 4.49 -18.02
CA GLN A 54 -9.32 5.06 -16.89
C GLN A 54 -10.17 6.21 -17.35
N LEU A 55 -11.48 6.10 -17.13
CA LEU A 55 -12.39 7.19 -17.32
C LEU A 55 -12.29 8.14 -16.12
N ILE A 56 -11.66 9.29 -16.32
CA ILE A 56 -11.56 10.33 -15.31
C ILE A 56 -12.74 11.28 -15.48
N ALA A 57 -13.72 11.18 -14.59
CA ALA A 57 -14.85 12.08 -14.57
C ALA A 57 -14.50 13.37 -13.81
N SER A 58 -14.89 14.53 -14.36
CA SER A 58 -14.88 15.77 -13.58
C SER A 58 -15.96 15.72 -12.49
N LEU A 59 -15.74 16.51 -11.42
CA LEU A 59 -16.73 16.66 -10.36
C LEU A 59 -18.04 17.19 -10.94
N ASN A 60 -19.08 16.37 -10.97
CA ASN A 60 -20.37 16.77 -11.52
C ASN A 60 -21.41 16.81 -10.39
N ILE A 61 -21.73 18.04 -9.95
CA ILE A 61 -22.82 18.25 -9.01
C ILE A 61 -24.13 18.30 -9.80
N ALA A 62 -25.08 17.43 -9.44
CA ALA A 62 -26.39 17.43 -10.08
C ALA A 62 -27.06 18.81 -9.92
N THR A 63 -27.36 19.45 -11.03
CA THR A 63 -28.05 20.75 -11.05
C THR A 63 -29.55 20.58 -10.81
N LEU A 64 -30.15 21.52 -10.11
CA LEU A 64 -31.59 21.50 -9.87
C LEU A 64 -32.36 21.56 -11.22
N PRO A 65 -33.54 20.91 -11.29
CA PRO A 65 -34.43 21.09 -12.42
C PRO A 65 -34.89 22.56 -12.53
N VAL A 66 -35.09 23.03 -13.72
CA VAL A 66 -35.62 24.37 -13.98
C VAL A 66 -37.15 24.28 -13.96
N TYR A 67 -37.80 25.18 -13.21
CA TYR A 67 -39.25 25.29 -13.23
C TYR A 67 -39.67 26.00 -14.51
N MET A 68 -40.52 25.34 -15.31
CA MET A 68 -40.96 25.84 -16.62
C MET A 68 -42.47 25.68 -16.75
N ASP A 69 -43.04 26.41 -17.70
CA ASP A 69 -44.45 26.27 -18.02
C ASP A 69 -44.73 24.90 -18.66
N GLU A 70 -45.92 24.35 -18.45
CA GLU A 70 -46.33 23.01 -18.87
C GLU A 70 -46.15 22.79 -20.40
N ALA A 71 -46.28 23.85 -21.20
CA ALA A 71 -46.12 23.79 -22.63
C ALA A 71 -44.66 23.98 -23.12
N SER A 72 -43.70 24.21 -22.21
CA SER A 72 -42.31 24.51 -22.58
C SER A 72 -41.50 23.23 -22.73
N GLN A 73 -40.60 23.21 -23.73
CA GLN A 73 -39.63 22.12 -23.91
C GLN A 73 -38.54 22.20 -22.85
N GLY A 74 -38.16 21.03 -22.26
CA GLY A 74 -37.11 20.98 -21.26
C GLY A 74 -35.77 21.48 -21.78
N LEU A 75 -35.00 22.16 -20.90
CA LEU A 75 -33.66 22.64 -21.23
C LEU A 75 -32.62 21.51 -21.12
N ASP A 76 -31.72 21.46 -22.09
CA ASP A 76 -30.61 20.55 -22.09
C ASP A 76 -29.63 20.86 -20.94
N LYS A 77 -29.22 19.86 -20.23
CA LYS A 77 -28.18 19.98 -19.18
C LYS A 77 -26.83 19.57 -19.75
N GLY A 78 -25.79 20.30 -19.37
CA GLY A 78 -24.42 19.94 -19.74
C GLY A 78 -23.98 18.65 -19.05
N PHE A 79 -23.30 17.81 -19.80
CA PHE A 79 -22.58 16.67 -19.26
C PHE A 79 -21.22 17.15 -18.71
N GLY A 80 -20.76 16.53 -17.60
CA GLY A 80 -19.41 16.76 -17.10
C GLY A 80 -18.35 16.34 -18.13
N GLU A 81 -17.19 16.96 -18.06
CA GLU A 81 -16.06 16.57 -18.90
C GLU A 81 -15.52 15.21 -18.46
N PHE A 82 -15.30 14.32 -19.43
CA PHE A 82 -14.65 13.04 -19.23
C PHE A 82 -13.29 13.07 -19.95
N LYS A 83 -12.27 12.59 -19.26
CA LYS A 83 -10.93 12.37 -19.84
C LYS A 83 -10.60 10.89 -19.78
N ILE A 84 -10.05 10.36 -20.86
CA ILE A 84 -9.53 8.99 -20.91
C ILE A 84 -8.03 9.07 -20.67
N GLY A 85 -7.59 8.49 -19.56
CA GLY A 85 -6.18 8.25 -19.28
C GLY A 85 -5.83 6.82 -19.64
N SER A 86 -4.74 6.58 -20.38
CA SER A 86 -4.24 5.25 -20.66
C SER A 86 -2.79 5.12 -20.24
N ASN A 87 -2.42 3.97 -19.64
CA ASN A 87 -1.06 3.65 -19.24
C ASN A 87 -0.82 2.14 -19.35
N LYS A 88 0.45 1.72 -19.28
CA LYS A 88 0.80 0.30 -19.24
C LYS A 88 0.92 -0.20 -17.81
N ILE A 89 0.29 -1.33 -17.51
CA ILE A 89 0.41 -2.02 -16.21
C ILE A 89 1.81 -2.63 -16.10
N PRO A 90 2.58 -2.30 -15.05
CA PRO A 90 3.94 -2.81 -14.88
C PRO A 90 3.94 -4.27 -14.43
N THR A 91 4.81 -5.08 -15.01
CA THR A 91 5.05 -6.46 -14.57
C THR A 91 6.07 -6.47 -13.45
N GLN A 92 5.75 -7.19 -12.38
CA GLN A 92 6.61 -7.41 -11.21
C GLN A 92 7.04 -8.87 -11.17
N LYS A 93 8.36 -9.08 -11.02
CA LYS A 93 8.95 -10.42 -10.93
C LYS A 93 10.00 -10.45 -9.84
N HIS A 94 9.96 -11.49 -9.03
CA HIS A 94 11.01 -11.77 -8.07
C HIS A 94 11.19 -13.27 -7.88
N ARG A 95 12.40 -13.69 -7.49
CA ARG A 95 12.73 -15.10 -7.37
C ARG A 95 13.69 -15.37 -6.23
N TYR A 96 13.55 -16.53 -5.63
CA TYR A 96 14.49 -17.06 -4.66
C TYR A 96 15.28 -18.24 -5.25
N PRO A 97 16.62 -18.15 -5.30
CA PRO A 97 17.45 -19.28 -5.70
C PRO A 97 17.63 -20.24 -4.54
N ILE A 98 17.45 -21.53 -4.79
CA ILE A 98 17.77 -22.61 -3.86
C ILE A 98 18.98 -23.37 -4.44
N SER A 99 20.18 -23.06 -3.96
CA SER A 99 21.39 -23.70 -4.44
C SER A 99 21.62 -25.03 -3.76
N ALA A 100 22.37 -25.94 -4.42
CA ALA A 100 22.78 -27.21 -3.85
C ALA A 100 23.58 -27.05 -2.55
N LYS A 101 24.34 -25.95 -2.42
CA LYS A 101 25.09 -25.63 -1.19
C LYS A 101 24.13 -25.32 -0.02
N MET A 102 23.16 -24.44 -0.24
CA MET A 102 22.15 -24.10 0.78
C MET A 102 21.35 -25.32 1.23
N LEU A 103 20.95 -26.17 0.26
CA LEU A 103 20.25 -27.40 0.60
C LEU A 103 21.10 -28.32 1.47
N ARG A 104 22.39 -28.49 1.12
CA ARG A 104 23.31 -29.32 1.91
C ARG A 104 23.50 -28.76 3.34
N GLU A 105 23.67 -27.47 3.48
CA GLU A 105 23.80 -26.81 4.79
C GLU A 105 22.55 -27.03 5.67
N ARG A 106 21.37 -26.89 5.07
CA ARG A 106 20.11 -27.19 5.79
C ARG A 106 19.98 -28.67 6.18
N MET A 107 20.34 -29.58 5.27
CA MET A 107 20.36 -31.03 5.58
C MET A 107 21.27 -31.33 6.76
N ILE A 108 22.45 -30.75 6.82
CA ILE A 108 23.40 -30.93 7.93
C ILE A 108 22.80 -30.40 9.23
N MET A 109 22.12 -29.25 9.19
CA MET A 109 21.44 -28.71 10.38
C MET A 109 20.35 -29.67 10.89
N VAL A 110 19.46 -30.12 10.00
CA VAL A 110 18.38 -31.05 10.38
C VAL A 110 18.93 -32.36 10.91
N GLN A 111 20.03 -32.89 10.36
CA GLN A 111 20.70 -34.09 10.87
C GLN A 111 21.32 -33.88 12.25
N ARG A 112 21.91 -32.71 12.51
CA ARG A 112 22.57 -32.43 13.80
C ARG A 112 21.58 -32.19 14.93
N PHE A 113 20.39 -31.70 14.63
CA PHE A 113 19.39 -31.32 15.63
C PHE A 113 18.14 -32.22 15.64
N GLY A 114 18.08 -33.25 14.81
CA GLY A 114 16.95 -34.16 14.71
C GLY A 114 17.39 -35.62 14.53
N ASP A 115 16.65 -36.56 15.12
CA ASP A 115 16.83 -38.02 14.98
C ASP A 115 16.36 -38.57 13.62
N ALA A 116 16.31 -37.74 12.59
CA ALA A 116 15.74 -38.10 11.30
C ALA A 116 16.75 -38.84 10.43
N ALA A 117 16.30 -39.89 9.74
CA ALA A 117 17.08 -40.55 8.70
C ALA A 117 17.41 -39.58 7.56
N LEU A 118 18.56 -39.76 6.89
CA LEU A 118 19.09 -38.83 5.88
C LEU A 118 18.05 -38.40 4.83
N ASN A 119 17.20 -39.28 4.35
CA ASN A 119 16.15 -38.98 3.37
C ASN A 119 15.04 -38.07 3.94
N THR A 120 14.64 -38.33 5.20
CA THR A 120 13.63 -37.51 5.91
C THR A 120 14.19 -36.13 6.21
N ALA A 121 15.46 -36.02 6.61
CA ALA A 121 16.14 -34.76 6.83
C ALA A 121 16.22 -33.91 5.54
N THR A 122 16.53 -34.54 4.41
CA THR A 122 16.59 -33.89 3.11
C THR A 122 15.21 -33.37 2.68
N GLN A 123 14.17 -34.18 2.85
CA GLN A 123 12.80 -33.79 2.51
C GLN A 123 12.31 -32.63 3.39
N SER A 124 12.54 -32.71 4.71
CA SER A 124 12.15 -31.66 5.65
C SER A 124 12.87 -30.35 5.34
N ALA A 125 14.18 -30.39 5.03
CA ALA A 125 14.96 -29.21 4.66
C ALA A 125 14.45 -28.57 3.35
N LEU A 126 14.17 -29.39 2.34
CA LEU A 126 13.64 -28.90 1.07
C LEU A 126 12.25 -28.28 1.25
N MET A 127 11.37 -28.97 2.00
CA MET A 127 10.01 -28.45 2.26
C MET A 127 10.04 -27.14 3.02
N GLU A 128 10.90 -27.01 4.02
CA GLU A 128 11.07 -25.76 4.77
C GLU A 128 11.56 -24.63 3.86
N MET A 129 12.53 -24.90 3.00
CA MET A 129 13.05 -23.90 2.06
C MET A 129 12.00 -23.48 1.03
N LEU A 130 11.25 -24.42 0.48
CA LEU A 130 10.15 -24.16 -0.46
C LEU A 130 9.04 -23.34 0.21
N PHE A 131 8.66 -23.75 1.42
CA PHE A 131 7.62 -23.07 2.19
C PHE A 131 8.03 -21.62 2.46
N THR A 132 9.23 -21.41 3.01
CA THR A 132 9.75 -20.07 3.32
C THR A 132 9.93 -19.23 2.06
N SER A 133 10.45 -19.79 0.97
CA SER A 133 10.61 -19.07 -0.28
C SER A 133 9.27 -18.68 -0.88
N THR A 134 8.29 -19.56 -0.90
CA THR A 134 6.95 -19.27 -1.43
C THR A 134 6.23 -18.24 -0.56
N ASP A 135 6.31 -18.38 0.77
CA ASP A 135 5.73 -17.43 1.72
C ASP A 135 6.31 -16.03 1.53
N ASN A 136 7.63 -15.90 1.43
CA ASN A 136 8.31 -14.63 1.20
C ASN A 136 7.94 -13.99 -0.15
N LEU A 137 7.77 -14.78 -1.22
CA LEU A 137 7.32 -14.28 -2.51
C LEU A 137 5.90 -13.73 -2.42
N LEU A 138 4.97 -14.46 -1.83
CA LEU A 138 3.59 -14.01 -1.67
C LEU A 138 3.48 -12.79 -0.75
N GLN A 139 4.24 -12.78 0.36
CA GLN A 139 4.33 -11.61 1.24
C GLN A 139 4.89 -10.40 0.48
N GLY A 140 5.93 -10.59 -0.33
CA GLY A 140 6.50 -9.52 -1.17
C GLY A 140 5.49 -8.94 -2.16
N ASN A 141 4.67 -9.80 -2.78
CA ASN A 141 3.58 -9.37 -3.65
C ASN A 141 2.55 -8.50 -2.88
N ARG A 142 2.17 -8.92 -1.67
CA ARG A 142 1.24 -8.14 -0.83
C ARG A 142 1.83 -6.79 -0.42
N ASN A 143 3.10 -6.78 -0.04
CA ASN A 143 3.81 -5.55 0.30
C ASN A 143 3.87 -4.58 -0.89
N ALA A 144 4.08 -5.10 -2.11
CA ALA A 144 4.10 -4.28 -3.32
C ALA A 144 2.72 -3.65 -3.61
N ILE A 145 1.63 -4.40 -3.45
CA ILE A 145 0.26 -3.88 -3.59
C ILE A 145 -0.01 -2.80 -2.54
N THR A 146 0.33 -3.07 -1.28
CA THR A 146 0.16 -2.12 -0.18
C THR A 146 0.97 -0.85 -0.42
N HIS A 147 2.22 -0.98 -0.87
CA HIS A 147 3.07 0.16 -1.22
C HIS A 147 2.45 1.02 -2.33
N GLN A 148 1.98 0.41 -3.42
CA GLN A 148 1.29 1.14 -4.49
C GLN A 148 0.06 1.88 -3.95
N ARG A 149 -0.79 1.21 -3.20
CA ARG A 149 -2.00 1.80 -2.60
C ARG A 149 -1.66 3.01 -1.74
N MET A 150 -0.67 2.89 -0.86
CA MET A 150 -0.25 3.97 0.04
C MET A 150 0.33 5.17 -0.73
N ARG A 151 1.14 4.91 -1.76
CA ARG A 151 1.64 5.98 -2.64
C ARG A 151 0.52 6.67 -3.40
N VAL A 152 -0.42 5.92 -3.97
CA VAL A 152 -1.58 6.48 -4.67
C VAL A 152 -2.43 7.34 -3.72
N ALA A 153 -2.70 6.87 -2.50
CA ALA A 153 -3.48 7.64 -1.53
C ALA A 153 -2.75 8.92 -1.09
N SER A 154 -1.45 8.83 -0.79
CA SER A 154 -0.68 9.95 -0.21
C SER A 154 -0.20 10.99 -1.21
N THR A 155 -0.10 10.66 -2.52
CA THR A 155 0.44 11.58 -3.54
C THR A 155 -0.47 11.76 -4.75
N GLY A 156 -1.42 10.86 -4.95
CA GLY A 156 -2.24 10.78 -6.17
C GLY A 156 -1.49 10.27 -7.38
N GLN A 157 -0.28 9.74 -7.17
CA GLN A 157 0.61 9.25 -8.22
C GLN A 157 1.34 8.02 -7.71
N PHE A 158 1.76 7.15 -8.63
CA PHE A 158 2.69 6.08 -8.35
C PHE A 158 3.87 6.18 -9.31
N THR A 159 5.06 6.39 -8.76
CA THR A 159 6.31 6.50 -9.55
C THR A 159 7.18 5.28 -9.26
N ILE A 160 7.64 4.63 -10.32
CA ILE A 160 8.67 3.60 -10.25
C ILE A 160 10.01 4.30 -10.46
N GLY A 161 10.78 4.46 -9.38
CA GLY A 161 12.06 5.13 -9.34
C GLY A 161 13.17 4.22 -8.80
N LEU A 162 14.38 4.75 -8.72
CA LEU A 162 15.52 4.03 -8.13
C LEU A 162 15.39 3.83 -6.62
N ASP A 163 14.56 4.60 -5.96
CA ASP A 163 14.23 4.50 -4.53
C ASP A 163 13.42 3.23 -4.22
N ASN A 164 12.44 2.91 -5.05
CA ASN A 164 11.55 1.77 -4.83
C ASN A 164 11.78 0.59 -5.81
N ASN A 165 12.61 0.77 -6.84
CA ASN A 165 12.97 -0.27 -7.79
C ASN A 165 14.45 -0.16 -8.26
N PRO A 166 15.42 -0.28 -7.34
CA PRO A 166 16.83 0.01 -7.60
C PRO A 166 17.48 -0.94 -8.62
N ARG A 167 16.85 -2.08 -8.92
CA ARG A 167 17.39 -3.13 -9.81
C ARG A 167 16.58 -3.36 -11.09
N GLY A 168 15.52 -2.60 -11.29
CA GLY A 168 14.61 -2.76 -12.42
C GLY A 168 14.47 -1.50 -13.26
N ILE A 169 13.33 -1.39 -13.92
CA ILE A 169 12.98 -0.19 -14.70
C ILE A 169 12.75 1.00 -13.77
N SER A 170 13.10 2.19 -14.22
CA SER A 170 12.89 3.43 -13.48
C SER A 170 12.38 4.54 -14.39
N GLY A 171 11.81 5.59 -13.78
CA GLY A 171 11.32 6.75 -14.52
C GLY A 171 9.89 6.62 -15.06
N LEU A 172 9.13 5.62 -14.61
CA LEU A 172 7.70 5.50 -14.95
C LEU A 172 6.85 6.15 -13.86
N THR A 173 6.00 7.09 -14.25
CA THR A 173 5.06 7.74 -13.34
C THR A 173 3.62 7.54 -13.83
N PHE A 174 2.77 7.07 -12.95
CA PHE A 174 1.33 6.90 -13.15
C PHE A 174 0.62 8.01 -12.41
N ASP A 175 0.05 8.97 -13.12
CA ASP A 175 -0.78 10.04 -12.54
C ASP A 175 -2.26 9.66 -12.70
N PHE A 176 -2.95 9.54 -11.58
CA PHE A 176 -4.36 9.13 -11.54
C PHE A 176 -5.35 10.29 -11.64
N GLY A 177 -4.88 11.49 -11.95
CA GLY A 177 -5.72 12.62 -12.28
C GLY A 177 -6.47 13.22 -11.09
N ILE A 178 -5.88 13.21 -9.87
CA ILE A 178 -6.43 14.02 -8.78
C ILE A 178 -6.40 15.49 -9.22
N PRO A 179 -7.55 16.20 -9.20
CA PRO A 179 -7.62 17.60 -9.63
C PRO A 179 -6.61 18.49 -8.90
N ALA A 180 -5.98 19.40 -9.61
CA ALA A 180 -5.02 20.35 -9.02
C ALA A 180 -5.64 21.17 -7.87
N ALA A 181 -6.94 21.46 -7.94
CA ALA A 181 -7.68 22.15 -6.87
C ALA A 181 -7.83 21.34 -5.57
N ASN A 182 -7.54 20.03 -5.63
CA ASN A 182 -7.54 19.12 -4.48
C ASN A 182 -6.13 18.81 -3.98
N LYS A 183 -5.09 19.33 -4.64
CA LYS A 183 -3.70 19.25 -4.21
C LYS A 183 -3.28 20.60 -3.67
N GLU A 184 -2.81 20.66 -2.44
CA GLU A 184 -2.37 21.91 -1.81
C GLU A 184 -1.08 21.67 -1.04
N SER A 185 -0.15 22.58 -1.17
CA SER A 185 1.08 22.56 -0.38
C SER A 185 1.12 23.83 0.49
N LEU A 186 1.17 23.65 1.78
CA LEU A 186 1.37 24.76 2.72
C LEU A 186 2.81 25.30 2.59
N SER A 187 3.00 26.56 2.84
CA SER A 187 4.31 27.21 2.71
C SER A 187 4.63 28.10 3.92
N GLY A 188 5.90 28.23 4.23
CA GLY A 188 6.40 29.11 5.30
C GLY A 188 5.71 28.87 6.64
N GLU A 189 5.23 29.94 7.27
CA GLU A 189 4.60 29.93 8.60
C GLU A 189 3.22 29.24 8.66
N SER A 190 2.63 28.89 7.50
CA SER A 190 1.37 28.15 7.46
C SER A 190 1.56 26.64 7.52
N ARG A 191 2.78 26.12 7.30
CA ARG A 191 3.11 24.71 7.50
C ARG A 191 2.92 24.34 8.96
N TRP A 192 2.60 23.08 9.20
CA TRP A 192 2.49 22.59 10.57
C TRP A 192 3.84 22.64 11.25
N TRP A 193 4.90 22.18 10.56
CA TRP A 193 6.28 22.40 10.95
C TRP A 193 7.07 22.95 9.76
N LYS A 194 8.00 23.89 10.05
CA LYS A 194 8.80 24.57 9.03
C LYS A 194 10.01 23.76 8.57
N THR A 195 10.37 22.76 9.31
CA THR A 195 11.51 21.84 9.05
C THR A 195 11.08 20.40 9.28
N ASN A 196 11.93 19.46 8.90
CA ASN A 196 11.71 18.04 9.16
C ASN A 196 11.86 17.67 10.65
N GLU A 197 12.34 18.59 11.50
CA GLU A 197 12.33 18.41 12.95
C GLU A 197 11.00 18.93 13.50
N HIS A 198 10.12 18.04 13.87
CA HIS A 198 8.75 18.34 14.33
C HIS A 198 8.74 18.71 15.83
N THR A 199 9.44 19.78 16.18
CA THR A 199 9.52 20.33 17.55
C THR A 199 8.65 21.56 17.69
N THR A 200 8.27 21.90 18.93
CA THR A 200 7.50 23.11 19.24
C THR A 200 8.17 24.41 18.73
N ALA A 201 9.50 24.44 18.68
CA ALA A 201 10.25 25.59 18.15
C ALA A 201 10.09 25.75 16.63
N ASN A 202 9.82 24.67 15.93
CA ASN A 202 9.66 24.62 14.48
C ASN A 202 8.20 24.69 14.03
N GLU A 203 7.24 24.78 14.95
CA GLU A 203 5.84 25.00 14.59
C GLU A 203 5.66 26.29 13.80
N GLY A 204 4.84 26.25 12.75
CA GLY A 204 4.48 27.45 12.01
C GLY A 204 3.65 28.41 12.86
N THR A 205 4.02 29.67 12.94
CA THR A 205 3.35 30.65 13.82
C THR A 205 1.90 30.90 13.43
N THR A 206 1.57 30.80 12.14
CA THR A 206 0.21 30.93 11.62
C THR A 206 -0.48 29.57 11.41
N SER A 207 0.23 28.46 11.62
CA SER A 207 -0.34 27.12 11.46
C SER A 207 -1.40 26.86 12.52
N ASP A 208 -2.48 26.16 12.13
CA ASP A 208 -3.50 25.62 13.02
C ASP A 208 -4.06 24.36 12.39
N PRO A 209 -3.45 23.21 12.64
CA PRO A 209 -3.76 21.96 11.95
C PRO A 209 -5.23 21.58 12.01
N LEU A 210 -5.84 21.63 13.21
CA LEU A 210 -7.25 21.22 13.36
C LEU A 210 -8.21 22.18 12.69
N LEU A 211 -7.94 23.49 12.74
CA LEU A 211 -8.77 24.47 12.03
C LEU A 211 -8.65 24.31 10.52
N TYR A 212 -7.45 24.06 10.05
CA TYR A 212 -7.17 23.79 8.63
C TYR A 212 -7.97 22.59 8.14
N LEU A 213 -7.85 21.43 8.79
CA LEU A 213 -8.58 20.21 8.42
C LEU A 213 -10.10 20.40 8.52
N LYS A 214 -10.60 21.06 9.57
CA LYS A 214 -12.02 21.39 9.73
C LYS A 214 -12.54 22.24 8.56
N ASN A 215 -11.79 23.25 8.15
CA ASN A 215 -12.16 24.10 7.02
C ASN A 215 -12.16 23.33 5.71
N LYS A 216 -11.21 22.40 5.51
CA LYS A 216 -11.17 21.51 4.35
C LYS A 216 -12.38 20.60 4.31
N VAL A 217 -12.74 19.94 5.42
CA VAL A 217 -13.95 19.11 5.49
C VAL A 217 -15.20 19.91 5.16
N LYS A 218 -15.32 21.14 5.71
CA LYS A 218 -16.44 22.03 5.40
C LYS A 218 -16.49 22.41 3.92
N ALA A 219 -15.34 22.70 3.30
CA ALA A 219 -15.25 23.03 1.88
C ALA A 219 -15.59 21.82 0.99
N MET A 220 -15.11 20.62 1.34
CA MET A 220 -15.41 19.38 0.63
C MET A 220 -16.90 19.04 0.68
N ARG A 221 -17.54 19.15 1.86
CA ARG A 221 -18.99 18.97 2.00
C ARG A 221 -19.79 19.92 1.14
N LYS A 222 -19.38 21.20 1.03
CA LYS A 222 -20.01 22.19 0.15
C LYS A 222 -19.87 21.84 -1.33
N LYS A 223 -18.80 21.13 -1.70
CA LYS A 223 -18.55 20.64 -3.07
C LYS A 223 -19.22 19.29 -3.35
N GLY A 224 -19.99 18.73 -2.41
CA GLY A 224 -20.69 17.46 -2.60
C GLY A 224 -19.78 16.23 -2.49
N PHE A 225 -18.64 16.32 -1.79
CA PHE A 225 -17.79 15.16 -1.54
C PHE A 225 -18.53 14.14 -0.66
N PRO A 226 -18.33 12.84 -0.91
CA PRO A 226 -18.83 11.80 -0.04
C PRO A 226 -18.18 11.87 1.36
N ALA A 227 -18.71 11.11 2.32
CA ALA A 227 -18.05 10.90 3.59
C ALA A 227 -16.67 10.28 3.37
N GLY A 228 -15.73 10.62 4.25
CA GLY A 228 -14.37 10.14 4.14
C GLY A 228 -13.57 10.46 5.41
N HIS A 229 -12.34 10.00 5.39
CA HIS A 229 -11.38 10.13 6.48
C HIS A 229 -10.06 10.71 5.97
N PHE A 230 -9.26 11.19 6.91
CA PHE A 230 -7.87 11.57 6.63
C PHE A 230 -6.95 10.40 6.91
N GLU A 231 -6.02 10.16 6.00
CA GLU A 231 -4.89 9.26 6.19
C GLU A 231 -3.62 10.07 6.41
N ILE A 232 -2.79 9.64 7.34
CA ILE A 232 -1.57 10.32 7.76
C ILE A 232 -0.52 9.27 8.14
N ALA A 233 0.76 9.56 7.94
CA ALA A 233 1.82 8.71 8.49
C ALA A 233 1.79 8.71 10.02
N SER A 234 2.05 7.58 10.66
CA SER A 234 1.97 7.47 12.13
C SER A 234 2.89 8.44 12.83
N ASP A 235 4.13 8.57 12.38
CA ASP A 235 5.09 9.52 12.97
C ASP A 235 4.56 10.97 12.90
N LEU A 236 3.99 11.35 11.75
CA LEU A 236 3.39 12.68 11.60
C LEU A 236 2.13 12.85 12.47
N LEU A 237 1.39 11.76 12.73
CA LEU A 237 0.25 11.79 13.64
C LEU A 237 0.70 11.98 15.10
N ASP A 238 1.72 11.24 15.53
CA ASP A 238 2.26 11.33 16.89
C ASP A 238 2.75 12.76 17.16
N ASP A 239 3.47 13.35 16.20
CA ASP A 239 3.87 14.75 16.26
C ASP A 239 2.66 15.70 16.31
N LEU A 240 1.62 15.44 15.49
CA LEU A 240 0.39 16.23 15.49
C LEU A 240 -0.29 16.24 16.86
N LEU A 241 -0.29 15.10 17.58
CA LEU A 241 -0.88 14.95 18.90
C LEU A 241 -0.09 15.72 19.99
N THR A 242 1.15 16.16 19.69
CA THR A 242 1.96 16.99 20.57
C THR A 242 1.99 18.46 20.18
N HIS A 243 1.47 18.82 18.98
CA HIS A 243 1.47 20.19 18.47
C HIS A 243 0.70 21.15 19.39
N THR A 244 1.31 22.26 19.76
CA THR A 244 0.79 23.21 20.78
C THR A 244 -0.65 23.66 20.53
N LYS A 245 -0.96 24.07 19.30
CA LYS A 245 -2.32 24.55 18.97
C LYS A 245 -3.34 23.42 18.90
N VAL A 246 -2.91 22.19 18.59
CA VAL A 246 -3.77 21.00 18.61
C VAL A 246 -4.19 20.69 20.05
N LEU A 247 -3.21 20.59 20.96
CA LEU A 247 -3.45 20.37 22.39
C LEU A 247 -4.39 21.43 22.98
N LYS A 248 -4.13 22.72 22.70
CA LYS A 248 -5.01 23.81 23.11
C LYS A 248 -6.45 23.62 22.63
N ARG A 249 -6.66 23.29 21.35
CA ARG A 249 -8.02 23.11 20.81
C ARG A 249 -8.74 21.90 21.40
N ILE A 250 -8.02 20.78 21.56
CA ILE A 250 -8.55 19.60 22.23
C ILE A 250 -8.98 19.94 23.66
N GLY A 251 -8.09 20.59 24.41
CA GLY A 251 -8.37 20.97 25.80
C GLY A 251 -9.56 21.90 25.93
N LEU A 252 -9.65 22.95 25.12
CA LEU A 252 -10.79 23.88 25.14
C LEU A 252 -12.11 23.22 24.69
N ALA A 253 -12.06 22.23 23.80
CA ALA A 253 -13.25 21.53 23.34
C ALA A 253 -13.81 20.56 24.38
N LEU A 254 -12.94 19.92 25.17
CA LEU A 254 -13.32 18.92 26.16
C LEU A 254 -13.48 19.49 27.58
N TYR A 255 -12.74 20.58 27.88
CA TYR A 255 -12.77 21.25 29.18
C TYR A 255 -13.07 22.76 29.01
N PRO A 256 -14.33 23.14 28.70
CA PRO A 256 -14.70 24.53 28.42
C PRO A 256 -14.43 25.49 29.59
N SER A 257 -14.43 25.00 30.83
CA SER A 257 -14.10 25.80 32.02
C SER A 257 -12.67 26.31 32.04
N ALA A 258 -11.75 25.69 31.28
CA ALA A 258 -10.41 26.23 31.07
C ALA A 258 -10.42 27.64 30.47
N ALA A 259 -11.44 28.01 29.69
CA ALA A 259 -11.60 29.34 29.10
C ALA A 259 -11.74 30.47 30.15
N GLY A 260 -12.17 30.14 31.37
CA GLY A 260 -12.27 31.09 32.49
C GLY A 260 -11.03 31.17 33.38
N ALA A 261 -10.00 30.40 33.12
CA ALA A 261 -8.76 30.41 33.87
C ALA A 261 -7.88 31.65 33.57
N THR A 262 -6.97 31.99 34.46
CA THR A 262 -6.04 33.10 34.29
C THR A 262 -5.14 32.90 33.04
N ASN A 263 -4.80 31.63 32.73
CA ASN A 263 -4.06 31.24 31.52
C ASN A 263 -4.84 30.09 30.82
N PRO A 264 -5.88 30.41 30.04
CA PRO A 264 -6.76 29.40 29.44
C PRO A 264 -6.01 28.39 28.54
N ASP A 265 -5.05 28.89 27.80
CA ASP A 265 -4.28 28.10 26.83
C ASP A 265 -3.39 27.07 27.52
N LEU A 266 -2.74 27.45 28.61
CA LEU A 266 -1.90 26.56 29.40
C LEU A 266 -2.72 25.45 30.06
N VAL A 267 -3.81 25.81 30.72
CA VAL A 267 -4.70 24.85 31.39
C VAL A 267 -5.30 23.86 30.40
N ALA A 268 -5.77 24.34 29.25
CA ALA A 268 -6.30 23.51 28.19
C ALA A 268 -5.24 22.54 27.63
N SER A 269 -4.03 23.04 27.35
CA SER A 269 -2.94 22.20 26.82
C SER A 269 -2.50 21.14 27.83
N GLN A 270 -2.37 21.47 29.10
CA GLN A 270 -2.05 20.52 30.17
C GLN A 270 -3.12 19.42 30.31
N TYR A 271 -4.38 19.79 30.22
CA TYR A 271 -5.48 18.82 30.25
C TYR A 271 -5.37 17.84 29.07
N ALA A 272 -5.14 18.35 27.86
CA ALA A 272 -4.99 17.52 26.65
C ALA A 272 -3.72 16.66 26.68
N GLN A 273 -2.62 17.14 27.25
CA GLN A 273 -1.38 16.36 27.40
C GLN A 273 -1.58 15.10 28.27
N ASN A 274 -2.41 15.19 29.29
CA ASN A 274 -2.69 14.06 30.19
C ASN A 274 -3.70 13.05 29.63
N MET A 275 -4.23 13.29 28.43
CA MET A 275 -5.16 12.36 27.76
C MET A 275 -4.40 11.24 27.05
N THR A 276 -5.04 10.08 26.94
CA THR A 276 -4.57 9.02 26.05
C THR A 276 -4.69 9.45 24.58
N ASP A 277 -3.88 8.88 23.72
CA ASP A 277 -3.90 9.24 22.29
C ASP A 277 -5.23 8.88 21.63
N GLU A 278 -5.88 7.77 22.03
CA GLU A 278 -7.25 7.46 21.61
C GLU A 278 -8.25 8.56 22.00
N GLY A 279 -8.13 9.07 23.22
CA GLY A 279 -8.96 10.19 23.69
C GLY A 279 -8.75 11.47 22.90
N LYS A 280 -7.48 11.77 22.54
CA LYS A 280 -7.13 12.90 21.66
C LYS A 280 -7.71 12.71 20.25
N LEU A 281 -7.60 11.50 19.68
CA LEU A 281 -8.15 11.18 18.35
C LEU A 281 -9.67 11.31 18.30
N ASP A 282 -10.38 10.85 19.34
CA ASP A 282 -11.85 11.02 19.42
C ASP A 282 -12.24 12.50 19.53
N ALA A 283 -11.49 13.29 20.30
CA ALA A 283 -11.68 14.73 20.37
C ALA A 283 -11.43 15.41 19.02
N ILE A 284 -10.36 15.04 18.33
CA ILE A 284 -10.04 15.54 16.98
C ILE A 284 -11.19 15.22 16.03
N ARG A 285 -11.67 13.98 16.01
CA ARG A 285 -12.81 13.55 15.19
C ARG A 285 -14.04 14.42 15.42
N ARG A 286 -14.37 14.76 16.67
CA ARG A 286 -15.49 15.64 17.01
C ARG A 286 -15.26 17.08 16.52
N ILE A 287 -14.03 17.58 16.60
CA ILE A 287 -13.68 18.95 16.19
C ILE A 287 -13.71 19.10 14.67
N ILE A 288 -13.10 18.15 13.93
CA ILE A 288 -12.93 18.20 12.49
C ILE A 288 -14.20 17.73 11.77
N GLY A 289 -14.88 16.71 12.34
CA GLY A 289 -16.02 16.03 11.73
C GLY A 289 -15.64 14.95 10.72
N ALA A 290 -14.40 14.45 10.77
CA ALA A 290 -13.88 13.31 10.02
C ALA A 290 -12.87 12.57 10.91
N SER A 291 -12.67 11.27 10.70
CA SER A 291 -11.66 10.49 11.41
C SER A 291 -10.28 10.71 10.78
N ILE A 292 -9.23 10.50 11.58
CA ILE A 292 -7.84 10.40 11.11
C ILE A 292 -7.40 8.96 11.32
N ILE A 293 -6.84 8.35 10.29
CA ILE A 293 -6.35 6.97 10.30
C ILE A 293 -4.83 7.00 10.08
N PRO A 294 -4.04 6.49 11.06
CA PRO A 294 -2.61 6.34 10.88
C PRO A 294 -2.31 5.26 9.83
N ARG A 295 -1.24 5.46 9.09
CA ARG A 295 -0.76 4.54 8.06
C ARG A 295 0.71 4.21 8.27
N ASP A 296 0.95 3.02 8.83
CA ASP A 296 2.27 2.45 9.01
C ASP A 296 2.49 1.36 7.97
N SER A 297 3.13 1.70 6.91
CA SER A 297 3.50 0.71 5.91
C SER A 297 4.92 0.96 5.45
N ILE A 298 5.79 0.02 5.78
CA ILE A 298 7.17 -0.01 5.35
C ILE A 298 7.27 -1.07 4.25
N ALA A 299 7.84 -0.71 3.12
CA ALA A 299 8.27 -1.65 2.10
C ALA A 299 9.78 -1.87 2.20
N ALA A 300 10.22 -3.07 1.84
CA ALA A 300 11.63 -3.42 1.79
C ALA A 300 12.05 -3.63 0.34
N VAL A 301 13.18 -3.09 -0.05
CA VAL A 301 13.78 -3.25 -1.37
C VAL A 301 15.20 -3.78 -1.28
N ASP A 302 15.56 -4.66 -2.21
CA ASP A 302 16.91 -5.20 -2.32
C ASP A 302 17.77 -4.24 -3.14
N LYS A 303 18.72 -3.59 -2.48
CA LYS A 303 19.71 -2.72 -3.10
C LYS A 303 21.06 -3.40 -3.17
N PHE A 304 21.73 -3.30 -4.29
CA PHE A 304 23.08 -3.81 -4.41
C PHE A 304 24.07 -2.83 -3.77
N ASP A 305 24.82 -3.32 -2.80
CA ASP A 305 25.88 -2.57 -2.16
C ASP A 305 27.21 -2.86 -2.85
N GLU A 306 27.78 -1.85 -3.47
CA GLU A 306 29.04 -1.97 -4.22
C GLU A 306 30.25 -2.28 -3.32
N GLU A 307 30.22 -1.81 -2.06
CA GLU A 307 31.32 -2.02 -1.12
C GLU A 307 31.38 -3.47 -0.65
N SER A 308 30.25 -4.01 -0.19
CA SER A 308 30.18 -5.40 0.29
C SER A 308 29.94 -6.43 -0.82
N LYS A 309 29.70 -5.98 -2.08
CA LYS A 309 29.28 -6.81 -3.23
C LYS A 309 28.14 -7.77 -2.90
N SER A 310 27.24 -7.34 -2.07
CA SER A 310 26.10 -8.12 -1.58
C SER A 310 24.80 -7.33 -1.70
N LEU A 311 23.67 -8.05 -1.62
CA LEU A 311 22.37 -7.42 -1.52
C LEU A 311 22.11 -7.00 -0.08
N LYS A 312 21.79 -5.72 0.12
CA LYS A 312 21.28 -5.19 1.38
C LYS A 312 19.80 -4.87 1.24
N VAL A 313 19.06 -5.15 2.28
CA VAL A 313 17.66 -4.78 2.39
C VAL A 313 17.60 -3.34 2.91
N GLU A 314 17.00 -2.45 2.13
CA GLU A 314 16.71 -1.07 2.51
C GLU A 314 15.21 -0.93 2.72
N THR A 315 14.79 -0.27 3.80
CA THR A 315 13.38 -0.02 4.08
C THR A 315 12.99 1.34 3.53
N ILE A 316 11.81 1.40 2.89
CA ILE A 316 11.22 2.63 2.36
C ILE A 316 9.83 2.82 2.94
N GLU A 317 9.48 4.06 3.27
CA GLU A 317 8.14 4.40 3.70
C GLU A 317 7.17 4.33 2.51
N SER A 318 6.05 3.66 2.72
CA SER A 318 5.04 3.51 1.68
C SER A 318 4.11 4.70 1.60
N PHE A 319 3.69 5.28 2.72
CA PHE A 319 2.94 6.53 2.78
C PHE A 319 3.91 7.72 2.78
N ASN A 320 3.57 8.81 2.10
CA ASN A 320 4.43 10.00 2.11
C ASN A 320 4.33 10.72 3.48
N PRO A 321 5.42 10.81 4.27
CA PRO A 321 5.39 11.36 5.63
C PRO A 321 5.08 12.86 5.68
N LEU A 322 5.24 13.59 4.57
CA LEU A 322 4.98 15.03 4.50
C LEU A 322 3.52 15.37 4.20
N ASN A 323 2.70 14.35 3.88
CA ASN A 323 1.37 14.56 3.35
C ASN A 323 0.29 14.05 4.30
N VAL A 324 -0.86 14.72 4.22
CA VAL A 324 -2.15 14.26 4.74
C VAL A 324 -3.08 14.07 3.57
N ALA A 325 -3.64 12.88 3.42
CA ALA A 325 -4.57 12.57 2.33
C ALA A 325 -6.00 12.48 2.85
N PHE A 326 -6.95 13.06 2.12
CA PHE A 326 -8.38 12.77 2.34
C PHE A 326 -8.82 11.73 1.35
N VAL A 327 -9.42 10.67 1.87
CA VAL A 327 -9.84 9.50 1.11
C VAL A 327 -11.33 9.24 1.40
N PRO A 328 -12.17 9.02 0.37
CA PRO A 328 -13.57 8.63 0.58
C PRO A 328 -13.69 7.30 1.32
N ASP A 329 -14.75 7.16 2.14
CA ASP A 329 -15.05 5.90 2.80
C ASP A 329 -15.55 4.85 1.79
N GLY A 330 -15.27 3.57 2.09
CA GLY A 330 -15.67 2.45 1.26
C GLY A 330 -14.62 2.03 0.23
N GLN A 331 -15.06 1.60 -0.94
CA GLN A 331 -14.15 1.18 -2.00
C GLN A 331 -13.54 2.41 -2.69
N ILE A 332 -12.25 2.60 -2.51
CA ILE A 332 -11.48 3.74 -3.04
C ILE A 332 -11.11 3.50 -4.50
N GLY A 333 -10.80 2.24 -4.84
CA GLY A 333 -10.31 1.89 -6.16
C GLY A 333 -10.34 0.40 -6.45
N THR A 334 -9.78 0.05 -7.60
CA THR A 334 -9.63 -1.33 -8.06
C THR A 334 -8.16 -1.65 -8.31
N ILE A 335 -7.79 -2.90 -8.09
CA ILE A 335 -6.49 -3.44 -8.46
C ILE A 335 -6.66 -4.07 -9.83
N LYS A 336 -6.20 -3.35 -10.86
CA LYS A 336 -6.15 -3.86 -12.23
C LYS A 336 -5.05 -4.90 -12.33
N SER A 337 -5.32 -6.00 -13.01
CA SER A 337 -4.37 -7.09 -13.19
C SER A 337 -4.35 -7.61 -14.62
N VAL A 338 -3.15 -8.00 -15.08
CA VAL A 338 -2.97 -8.70 -16.35
C VAL A 338 -2.60 -10.14 -16.04
N GLN A 339 -3.20 -11.07 -16.74
CA GLN A 339 -2.89 -12.50 -16.59
C GLN A 339 -1.48 -12.77 -17.09
N PRO A 340 -0.56 -13.29 -16.23
CA PRO A 340 0.73 -13.76 -16.70
C PRO A 340 0.58 -14.88 -17.74
N MET A 341 1.40 -14.87 -18.78
CA MET A 341 1.33 -15.89 -19.82
C MET A 341 2.38 -16.98 -19.64
N VAL A 342 1.96 -18.21 -19.88
CA VAL A 342 2.84 -19.39 -19.88
C VAL A 342 2.88 -19.95 -21.29
N PHE A 343 4.10 -20.03 -21.86
CA PHE A 343 4.26 -20.39 -23.27
C PHE A 343 4.62 -21.85 -23.52
N SER A 344 4.91 -22.66 -22.50
CA SER A 344 5.37 -24.03 -22.74
C SER A 344 5.01 -25.00 -21.62
N ASP A 345 4.72 -26.23 -22.02
CA ASP A 345 4.69 -27.41 -21.18
C ASP A 345 6.12 -27.92 -20.94
N ASP A 346 6.99 -27.05 -20.42
CA ASP A 346 8.38 -27.42 -20.11
C ASP A 346 8.37 -28.36 -18.89
N PRO A 347 8.81 -29.62 -19.03
CA PRO A 347 8.82 -30.60 -17.94
C PRO A 347 9.78 -30.19 -16.80
N THR A 348 10.66 -29.22 -17.02
CA THR A 348 11.57 -28.67 -15.99
C THR A 348 10.93 -27.61 -15.14
N GLN A 349 9.71 -27.20 -15.46
CA GLN A 349 8.96 -26.19 -14.75
C GLN A 349 7.71 -26.79 -14.08
N ARG A 350 7.40 -26.28 -12.89
CA ARG A 350 6.13 -26.50 -12.23
C ARG A 350 5.46 -25.17 -12.03
N ILE A 351 4.17 -25.13 -12.33
CA ILE A 351 3.38 -23.93 -12.36
C ILE A 351 2.26 -24.04 -11.36
N ALA A 352 2.01 -22.98 -10.62
CA ALA A 352 0.82 -22.82 -9.79
C ALA A 352 0.29 -21.39 -9.92
N TRP A 353 -1.00 -21.25 -9.77
CA TRP A 353 -1.70 -20.00 -9.83
C TRP A 353 -2.17 -19.59 -8.44
N PHE A 354 -2.10 -18.28 -8.17
CA PHE A 354 -2.56 -17.68 -6.94
C PHE A 354 -3.41 -16.44 -7.27
N ASP A 355 -4.29 -16.02 -6.35
CA ASP A 355 -5.22 -14.90 -6.55
C ASP A 355 -6.08 -15.05 -7.82
N ASP A 356 -6.75 -16.20 -7.97
CA ASP A 356 -7.62 -16.51 -9.12
C ASP A 356 -6.93 -16.33 -10.49
N GLY A 357 -5.65 -16.68 -10.57
CA GLY A 357 -4.89 -16.59 -11.82
C GLY A 357 -4.16 -15.26 -12.06
N ARG A 358 -4.18 -14.33 -11.10
CA ARG A 358 -3.50 -13.02 -11.21
C ARG A 358 -2.01 -13.09 -10.90
N THR A 359 -1.61 -14.08 -10.11
CA THR A 359 -0.22 -14.32 -9.74
C THR A 359 0.21 -15.69 -10.22
N LEU A 360 1.31 -15.74 -10.95
CA LEU A 360 1.94 -16.97 -11.43
C LEU A 360 3.13 -17.30 -10.52
N LEU A 361 3.12 -18.49 -9.97
CA LEU A 361 4.26 -19.06 -9.25
C LEU A 361 4.89 -20.16 -10.10
N ARG A 362 6.18 -20.08 -10.29
CA ARG A 362 6.98 -21.05 -11.07
C ARG A 362 8.09 -21.64 -10.22
N GLN A 363 8.22 -22.96 -10.26
CA GLN A 363 9.42 -23.64 -9.85
C GLN A 363 10.19 -24.03 -11.11
N MET A 364 11.44 -23.62 -11.20
CA MET A 364 12.31 -23.91 -12.34
C MET A 364 13.60 -24.55 -11.84
N PHE A 365 14.06 -25.57 -12.55
CA PHE A 365 15.34 -26.22 -12.31
C PHE A 365 16.34 -25.85 -13.40
N ASN A 366 17.50 -25.34 -13.01
CA ASN A 366 18.61 -25.13 -13.90
C ASN A 366 19.65 -26.24 -13.71
N ALA A 367 19.78 -27.11 -14.72
CA ALA A 367 20.67 -28.26 -14.69
C ALA A 367 22.17 -27.87 -14.69
N GLU A 368 22.51 -26.76 -15.35
CA GLU A 368 23.90 -26.29 -15.45
C GLU A 368 24.45 -25.82 -14.11
N THR A 369 23.67 -24.99 -13.41
CA THR A 369 24.02 -24.42 -12.10
C THR A 369 23.65 -25.33 -10.95
N LYS A 370 22.98 -26.45 -11.20
CA LYS A 370 22.41 -27.35 -10.18
C LYS A 370 21.63 -26.58 -9.10
N SER A 371 20.86 -25.59 -9.54
CA SER A 371 20.06 -24.74 -8.69
C SER A 371 18.59 -24.80 -9.08
N MET A 372 17.72 -24.59 -8.10
CA MET A 372 16.31 -24.45 -8.29
C MET A 372 15.92 -23.00 -7.98
N TYR A 373 14.94 -22.49 -8.72
CA TYR A 373 14.38 -21.17 -8.49
C TYR A 373 12.89 -21.32 -8.21
N VAL A 374 12.40 -20.60 -7.22
CA VAL A 374 10.98 -20.31 -7.06
C VAL A 374 10.79 -18.85 -7.46
N GLU A 375 9.96 -18.60 -8.45
CA GLU A 375 9.70 -17.27 -9.00
C GLU A 375 8.22 -16.94 -8.90
N SER A 376 7.93 -15.69 -8.59
CA SER A 376 6.60 -15.10 -8.66
C SER A 376 6.57 -14.04 -9.75
N GLU A 377 5.51 -14.06 -10.55
CA GLU A 377 5.23 -13.06 -11.57
C GLU A 377 3.80 -12.55 -11.40
N MET A 378 3.64 -11.23 -11.34
CA MET A 378 2.34 -10.57 -11.38
C MET A 378 2.45 -9.25 -12.15
N ALA A 379 1.36 -8.83 -12.79
CA ALA A 379 1.26 -7.52 -13.42
C ALA A 379 0.02 -6.83 -12.86
N ILE A 380 0.24 -5.81 -12.03
CA ILE A 380 -0.83 -5.14 -11.29
C ILE A 380 -0.62 -3.64 -11.22
N LEU A 381 -1.73 -2.92 -11.07
CA LEU A 381 -1.74 -1.49 -10.79
C LEU A 381 -2.97 -1.12 -9.94
N CYS A 382 -2.73 -0.43 -8.82
CA CYS A 382 -3.80 0.12 -7.99
C CYS A 382 -4.33 1.40 -8.63
N VAL A 383 -5.58 1.38 -9.10
CA VAL A 383 -6.23 2.49 -9.80
C VAL A 383 -7.38 3.02 -8.96
N PRO A 384 -7.36 4.28 -8.50
CA PRO A 384 -8.46 4.86 -7.75
C PRO A 384 -9.69 5.05 -8.64
N SER A 385 -10.86 4.67 -8.14
CA SER A 385 -12.12 4.80 -8.88
C SER A 385 -12.70 6.20 -8.84
N MET A 386 -12.36 6.98 -7.81
CA MET A 386 -12.91 8.31 -7.58
C MET A 386 -11.84 9.36 -7.25
N PRO A 387 -10.84 9.56 -8.14
CA PRO A 387 -9.74 10.49 -7.87
C PRO A 387 -10.22 11.94 -7.68
N GLN A 388 -11.36 12.32 -8.25
CA GLN A 388 -11.96 13.64 -8.10
C GLN A 388 -12.38 13.99 -6.67
N TYR A 389 -12.60 12.99 -5.82
CA TYR A 389 -12.94 13.15 -4.40
C TYR A 389 -11.77 12.94 -3.45
N MET A 390 -10.61 12.62 -3.99
CA MET A 390 -9.39 12.53 -3.20
C MET A 390 -8.72 13.90 -3.07
N CYS A 391 -8.11 14.15 -1.91
CA CYS A 391 -7.31 15.36 -1.71
C CYS A 391 -5.97 15.01 -1.10
N VAL A 392 -4.93 15.75 -1.49
CA VAL A 392 -3.58 15.59 -0.96
C VAL A 392 -3.08 16.94 -0.47
N TYR A 393 -2.69 17.00 0.78
CA TYR A 393 -2.20 18.21 1.45
C TYR A 393 -0.77 17.97 1.94
N THR A 394 0.20 18.69 1.38
CA THR A 394 1.56 18.73 1.92
C THR A 394 1.60 19.75 3.06
N VAL A 395 1.76 19.28 4.29
CA VAL A 395 1.52 20.08 5.51
C VAL A 395 2.79 20.41 6.28
N THR A 396 3.88 19.73 5.99
CA THR A 396 5.20 19.95 6.61
C THR A 396 6.29 20.14 5.54
N ALA A 397 7.51 20.46 5.99
CA ALA A 397 8.63 20.74 5.09
C ALA A 397 9.27 19.46 4.54
#